data_f4561707e064265b05f148d2f8c378fe
#
_entry.id   f4561707e064265b05f148d2f8c378fe
#
_cell.length_a   1.000
_cell.length_b   1.000
_cell.length_c   1.000
_cell.angle_alpha   90.00
_cell.angle_beta   90.00
_cell.angle_gamma   90.00
#
_symmetry.space_group_name_H-M   'P 1'
#
loop_
_entity.id
_entity.type
_entity.pdbx_description
1 polymer ?
#
loop_
_entity_poly.entity_id
_entity_poly.type
_entity_poly.pdbx_seq_one_letter_code
_entity_poly.pdbx_strand_id
1 'polypeptide(L)'
;ECSQYFKGIHIHYSKNITELFEYCDMAITVGGDGTIIHAAKYAAKADKQLIGVNVGRLGFAADVEPHEYEQLERLITGDYTTEERILLDVEVIKEDGSKHYLAVNDAVVARGQLSKTIDLHLTLDGDEISKYRADGLLFATPTGSTAYSLSAGGPILAPKMECILMTPVCPHSLFSRSVLFSGESELSVHVKIPEECCCVLTIDGEKNVPVLATDRVVIRKSDLKLKLALLHNRNFYKLLNEKLKERDF
;
A
#
# COMPACT_ATOMS: atom_id res chain seq x y z
N GLU A 1 -0.99 -29.51 11.31
CA GLU A 1 -0.34 -29.69 12.65
C GLU A 1 -1.13 -29.03 13.79
N CYS A 2 -1.88 -27.93 13.53
CA CYS A 2 -2.63 -27.22 14.57
C CYS A 2 -4.00 -27.81 14.90
N SER A 3 -4.54 -28.77 14.13
CA SER A 3 -5.89 -29.31 14.29
C SER A 3 -6.15 -29.94 15.65
N GLN A 4 -5.10 -30.41 16.33
CA GLN A 4 -5.22 -31.02 17.67
C GLN A 4 -5.68 -30.02 18.76
N TYR A 5 -5.45 -28.72 18.54
CA TYR A 5 -5.83 -27.65 19.48
C TYR A 5 -7.28 -27.17 19.32
N PHE A 6 -7.95 -27.59 18.24
CA PHE A 6 -9.29 -27.11 17.86
C PHE A 6 -10.33 -28.24 17.90
N LYS A 7 -10.28 -29.10 18.93
CA LYS A 7 -11.25 -30.19 19.08
C LYS A 7 -12.67 -29.64 19.21
N GLY A 8 -13.57 -30.10 18.34
CA GLY A 8 -14.98 -29.70 18.33
C GLY A 8 -15.28 -28.41 17.57
N ILE A 9 -14.28 -27.80 16.93
CA ILE A 9 -14.45 -26.64 16.07
C ILE A 9 -14.32 -27.07 14.61
N HIS A 10 -15.28 -26.68 13.78
CA HIS A 10 -15.17 -26.91 12.34
C HIS A 10 -14.15 -25.91 11.75
N ILE A 11 -13.09 -26.42 11.14
CA ILE A 11 -12.03 -25.63 10.56
C ILE A 11 -12.00 -25.85 9.05
N HIS A 12 -12.17 -24.77 8.31
CA HIS A 12 -11.98 -24.75 6.87
C HIS A 12 -10.54 -24.33 6.53
N TYR A 13 -9.87 -25.12 5.69
CA TYR A 13 -8.50 -24.85 5.24
C TYR A 13 -8.50 -24.59 3.74
N SER A 14 -7.87 -23.50 3.32
CA SER A 14 -7.59 -23.24 1.92
C SER A 14 -6.21 -22.60 1.76
N LYS A 15 -5.56 -22.89 0.62
CA LYS A 15 -4.39 -22.13 0.15
C LYS A 15 -4.80 -20.90 -0.68
N ASN A 16 -6.06 -20.81 -1.04
CA ASN A 16 -6.62 -19.69 -1.77
C ASN A 16 -7.18 -18.67 -0.78
N ILE A 17 -6.46 -17.57 -0.60
CA ILE A 17 -6.85 -16.51 0.33
C ILE A 17 -8.21 -15.90 -0.05
N THR A 18 -8.53 -15.77 -1.33
CA THR A 18 -9.83 -15.24 -1.79
C THR A 18 -10.98 -16.11 -1.28
N GLU A 19 -10.84 -17.42 -1.39
CA GLU A 19 -11.84 -18.37 -0.89
C GLU A 19 -12.04 -18.23 0.62
N LEU A 20 -10.98 -18.04 1.40
CA LEU A 20 -11.09 -17.88 2.85
C LEU A 20 -11.94 -16.65 3.23
N PHE A 21 -11.84 -15.57 2.48
CA PHE A 21 -12.63 -14.35 2.72
C PHE A 21 -14.13 -14.51 2.42
N GLU A 22 -14.54 -15.54 1.68
CA GLU A 22 -15.95 -15.88 1.46
C GLU A 22 -16.61 -16.48 2.70
N TYR A 23 -15.81 -17.13 3.58
CA TYR A 23 -16.29 -17.85 4.75
C TYR A 23 -16.05 -17.12 6.08
N CYS A 24 -15.49 -15.92 6.07
CA CYS A 24 -15.20 -15.18 7.30
C CYS A 24 -15.89 -13.82 7.35
N ASP A 25 -16.18 -13.36 8.56
CA ASP A 25 -16.67 -11.99 8.81
C ASP A 25 -15.51 -11.03 9.01
N MET A 26 -14.38 -11.52 9.53
CA MET A 26 -13.17 -10.78 9.81
C MET A 26 -11.95 -11.68 9.58
N ALA A 27 -10.84 -11.09 9.14
CA ALA A 27 -9.57 -11.78 9.03
C ALA A 27 -8.59 -11.33 10.12
N ILE A 28 -7.88 -12.29 10.68
CA ILE A 28 -6.75 -12.06 11.59
C ILE A 28 -5.47 -12.46 10.84
N THR A 29 -4.58 -11.51 10.63
CA THR A 29 -3.26 -11.79 10.06
C THR A 29 -2.22 -11.87 11.15
N VAL A 30 -1.34 -12.87 11.05
CA VAL A 30 -0.24 -13.07 12.00
C VAL A 30 1.07 -12.95 11.23
N GLY A 31 1.81 -11.88 11.48
CA GLY A 31 3.05 -11.59 10.75
C GLY A 31 3.51 -10.14 10.89
N GLY A 32 4.40 -9.70 10.03
CA GLY A 32 4.80 -8.29 9.94
C GLY A 32 3.91 -7.49 8.99
N ASP A 33 4.24 -6.20 8.79
CA ASP A 33 3.48 -5.29 7.93
C ASP A 33 3.26 -5.85 6.52
N GLY A 34 4.25 -6.53 5.92
CA GLY A 34 4.10 -7.14 4.59
C GLY A 34 2.96 -8.17 4.52
N THR A 35 2.80 -9.02 5.56
CA THR A 35 1.70 -9.99 5.63
C THR A 35 0.35 -9.29 5.70
N ILE A 36 0.27 -8.21 6.48
CA ILE A 36 -0.96 -7.42 6.64
C ILE A 36 -1.30 -6.71 5.32
N ILE A 37 -0.33 -6.07 4.66
CA ILE A 37 -0.51 -5.40 3.36
C ILE A 37 -0.97 -6.38 2.28
N HIS A 38 -0.37 -7.58 2.26
CA HIS A 38 -0.80 -8.64 1.33
C HIS A 38 -2.27 -9.02 1.54
N ALA A 39 -2.68 -9.32 2.78
CA ALA A 39 -4.06 -9.70 3.10
C ALA A 39 -5.06 -8.54 2.92
N ALA A 40 -4.62 -7.30 3.14
CA ALA A 40 -5.45 -6.10 3.07
C ALA A 40 -6.14 -5.92 1.71
N LYS A 41 -5.46 -6.28 0.60
CA LYS A 41 -6.04 -6.22 -0.76
C LYS A 41 -7.25 -7.16 -0.92
N TYR A 42 -7.18 -8.33 -0.32
CA TYR A 42 -8.27 -9.31 -0.36
C TYR A 42 -9.39 -8.92 0.59
N ALA A 43 -9.05 -8.44 1.79
CA ALA A 43 -10.03 -7.91 2.76
C ALA A 43 -10.85 -6.77 2.17
N ALA A 44 -10.20 -5.80 1.52
CA ALA A 44 -10.87 -4.67 0.88
C ALA A 44 -11.79 -5.12 -0.27
N LYS A 45 -11.35 -6.06 -1.12
CA LYS A 45 -12.17 -6.62 -2.21
C LYS A 45 -13.39 -7.38 -1.72
N ALA A 46 -13.28 -8.06 -0.58
CA ALA A 46 -14.36 -8.81 0.04
C ALA A 46 -15.22 -7.96 0.99
N ASP A 47 -14.88 -6.68 1.17
CA ASP A 47 -15.49 -5.75 2.14
C ASP A 47 -15.45 -6.27 3.58
N LYS A 48 -14.35 -6.96 3.96
CA LYS A 48 -14.17 -7.56 5.28
C LYS A 48 -13.19 -6.75 6.12
N GLN A 49 -13.36 -6.83 7.44
CA GLN A 49 -12.44 -6.23 8.39
C GLN A 49 -11.17 -7.08 8.53
N LEU A 50 -10.06 -6.42 8.82
CA LEU A 50 -8.76 -7.03 9.03
C LEU A 50 -8.15 -6.54 10.34
N ILE A 51 -7.58 -7.44 11.13
CA ILE A 51 -6.72 -7.10 12.26
C ILE A 51 -5.36 -7.76 12.09
N GLY A 52 -4.30 -7.04 12.43
CA GLY A 52 -2.93 -7.54 12.39
C GLY A 52 -2.41 -7.88 13.78
N VAL A 53 -1.91 -9.10 13.94
CA VAL A 53 -1.09 -9.52 15.08
C VAL A 53 0.37 -9.52 14.64
N ASN A 54 1.18 -8.69 15.27
CA ASN A 54 2.59 -8.57 14.94
C ASN A 54 3.38 -9.78 15.43
N VAL A 55 4.27 -10.31 14.60
CA VAL A 55 5.25 -11.34 14.99
C VAL A 55 6.63 -10.83 14.58
N GLY A 56 7.25 -10.06 15.44
CA GLY A 56 8.56 -9.46 15.18
C GLY A 56 8.64 -8.00 15.62
N ARG A 57 9.30 -7.15 14.82
CA ARG A 57 9.33 -5.70 15.14
C ARG A 57 7.96 -5.09 14.84
N LEU A 58 7.48 -4.30 15.79
CA LEU A 58 6.19 -3.62 15.70
C LEU A 58 6.08 -2.84 14.37
N GLY A 59 5.09 -3.18 13.56
CA GLY A 59 4.73 -2.53 12.29
C GLY A 59 3.83 -1.30 12.49
N PHE A 60 3.51 -0.56 11.43
CA PHE A 60 2.51 0.52 11.45
C PHE A 60 1.10 0.02 11.16
N ALA A 61 0.98 -1.23 10.69
CA ALA A 61 -0.29 -1.83 10.29
C ALA A 61 -0.85 -2.82 11.33
N ALA A 62 0.01 -3.38 12.20
CA ALA A 62 -0.41 -4.29 13.27
C ALA A 62 -0.94 -3.51 14.48
N ASP A 63 -2.01 -4.03 15.11
CA ASP A 63 -2.59 -3.46 16.32
C ASP A 63 -2.29 -4.28 17.59
N VAL A 64 -2.10 -5.58 17.46
CA VAL A 64 -1.91 -6.53 18.56
C VAL A 64 -0.49 -7.05 18.58
N GLU A 65 0.15 -7.07 19.74
CA GLU A 65 1.46 -7.69 19.94
C GLU A 65 1.33 -9.14 20.40
N PRO A 66 2.38 -10.00 20.25
CA PRO A 66 2.29 -11.41 20.57
C PRO A 66 1.86 -11.70 22.00
N HIS A 67 2.22 -10.85 22.95
CA HIS A 67 1.87 -11.00 24.36
C HIS A 67 0.45 -10.50 24.71
N GLU A 68 -0.23 -9.89 23.75
CA GLU A 68 -1.59 -9.31 23.88
C GLU A 68 -2.66 -10.19 23.21
N TYR A 69 -2.31 -11.41 22.74
CA TYR A 69 -3.22 -12.24 21.94
C TYR A 69 -4.58 -12.53 22.64
N GLU A 70 -4.62 -12.54 23.96
CA GLU A 70 -5.86 -12.75 24.73
C GLU A 70 -6.89 -11.64 24.46
N GLN A 71 -6.44 -10.45 24.08
CA GLN A 71 -7.34 -9.35 23.75
C GLN A 71 -8.15 -9.60 22.46
N LEU A 72 -7.77 -10.57 21.62
CA LEU A 72 -8.55 -10.97 20.45
C LEU A 72 -9.95 -11.47 20.81
N GLU A 73 -10.20 -11.90 22.06
CA GLU A 73 -11.54 -12.25 22.55
C GLU A 73 -12.52 -11.07 22.45
N ARG A 74 -12.02 -9.84 22.51
CA ARG A 74 -12.82 -8.62 22.35
C ARG A 74 -13.46 -8.49 20.96
N LEU A 75 -12.89 -9.14 19.95
CA LEU A 75 -13.49 -9.18 18.60
C LEU A 75 -14.84 -9.93 18.63
N ILE A 76 -14.97 -10.96 19.47
CA ILE A 76 -16.19 -11.75 19.60
C ILE A 76 -17.30 -10.93 20.26
N THR A 77 -16.94 -10.08 21.22
CA THR A 77 -17.90 -9.21 21.96
C THR A 77 -18.19 -7.91 21.25
N GLY A 78 -17.51 -7.61 20.12
CA GLY A 78 -17.65 -6.36 19.39
C GLY A 78 -16.98 -5.16 20.06
N ASP A 79 -16.12 -5.37 21.08
CA ASP A 79 -15.41 -4.32 21.79
C ASP A 79 -14.12 -3.92 21.04
N TYR A 80 -14.28 -3.29 19.88
CA TYR A 80 -13.21 -2.76 19.07
C TYR A 80 -13.72 -1.55 18.24
N THR A 81 -12.79 -0.81 17.66
CA THR A 81 -13.12 0.27 16.72
C THR A 81 -12.69 -0.10 15.32
N THR A 82 -13.34 0.46 14.31
CA THR A 82 -12.94 0.28 12.90
C THR A 82 -12.31 1.56 12.37
N GLU A 83 -11.15 1.42 11.73
CA GLU A 83 -10.49 2.51 11.04
C GLU A 83 -10.44 2.21 9.53
N GLU A 84 -10.99 3.14 8.73
CA GLU A 84 -10.93 3.04 7.28
C GLU A 84 -9.65 3.70 6.75
N ARG A 85 -9.03 3.06 5.76
CA ARG A 85 -7.85 3.53 5.04
C ARG A 85 -8.15 3.55 3.55
N ILE A 86 -7.71 4.61 2.88
CA ILE A 86 -7.78 4.66 1.42
C ILE A 86 -6.79 3.69 0.79
N LEU A 87 -7.13 3.27 -0.41
CA LEU A 87 -6.29 2.47 -1.30
C LEU A 87 -6.11 3.23 -2.61
N LEU A 88 -5.09 2.90 -3.39
CA LEU A 88 -4.97 3.40 -4.76
C LEU A 88 -5.51 2.35 -5.75
N ASP A 89 -6.33 2.80 -6.69
CA ASP A 89 -6.60 2.10 -7.95
C ASP A 89 -5.56 2.55 -8.97
N VAL A 90 -4.79 1.58 -9.46
CA VAL A 90 -3.73 1.81 -10.43
C VAL A 90 -4.07 1.09 -11.71
N GLU A 91 -4.41 1.86 -12.75
CA GLU A 91 -4.76 1.35 -14.06
C GLU A 91 -3.58 1.48 -15.01
N VAL A 92 -3.22 0.38 -15.68
CA VAL A 92 -2.25 0.37 -16.77
C VAL A 92 -3.02 0.23 -18.07
N ILE A 93 -3.03 1.29 -18.86
CA ILE A 93 -3.71 1.37 -20.15
C ILE A 93 -2.69 1.01 -21.23
N LYS A 94 -3.00 -0.03 -22.00
CA LYS A 94 -2.20 -0.57 -23.09
C LYS A 94 -3.02 -0.57 -24.39
N GLU A 95 -2.37 -0.82 -25.54
CA GLU A 95 -3.03 -0.92 -26.83
C GLU A 95 -4.10 -2.04 -26.90
N ASP A 96 -3.89 -3.12 -26.13
CA ASP A 96 -4.76 -4.30 -26.07
C ASP A 96 -5.81 -4.25 -24.94
N GLY A 97 -5.91 -3.14 -24.23
CA GLY A 97 -6.85 -2.94 -23.13
C GLY A 97 -6.21 -2.42 -21.85
N SER A 98 -6.98 -2.38 -20.77
CA SER A 98 -6.49 -1.91 -19.48
C SER A 98 -6.48 -3.01 -18.41
N LYS A 99 -5.61 -2.84 -17.39
CA LYS A 99 -5.55 -3.70 -16.21
C LYS A 99 -5.47 -2.87 -14.95
N HIS A 100 -6.28 -3.23 -13.96
CA HIS A 100 -6.35 -2.58 -12.66
C HIS A 100 -5.58 -3.35 -11.59
N TYR A 101 -4.92 -2.60 -10.72
CA TYR A 101 -4.19 -3.10 -9.57
C TYR A 101 -4.56 -2.26 -8.34
N LEU A 102 -4.68 -2.92 -7.19
CA LEU A 102 -4.97 -2.26 -5.92
C LEU A 102 -3.67 -2.12 -5.12
N ALA A 103 -3.35 -0.91 -4.69
CA ALA A 103 -2.21 -0.66 -3.81
C ALA A 103 -2.68 -0.19 -2.43
N VAL A 104 -2.10 -0.78 -1.39
CA VAL A 104 -2.32 -0.41 0.02
C VAL A 104 -1.31 0.66 0.45
N ASN A 105 -0.04 0.46 0.12
CA ASN A 105 1.02 1.41 0.39
C ASN A 105 1.32 2.31 -0.80
N ASP A 106 1.83 1.72 -1.89
CA ASP A 106 2.36 2.52 -3.00
C ASP A 106 2.34 1.81 -4.35
N ALA A 107 2.39 2.66 -5.39
CA ALA A 107 2.65 2.29 -6.77
C ALA A 107 3.86 3.08 -7.27
N VAL A 108 4.87 2.39 -7.78
CA VAL A 108 6.13 2.98 -8.22
C VAL A 108 6.34 2.74 -9.69
N VAL A 109 6.35 3.81 -10.48
CA VAL A 109 6.75 3.76 -11.89
C VAL A 109 8.23 4.10 -11.96
N ALA A 110 9.07 3.12 -12.24
CA ALA A 110 10.53 3.25 -12.18
C ALA A 110 11.24 2.57 -13.35
N ARG A 111 12.49 2.95 -13.59
CA ARG A 111 13.37 2.25 -14.55
C ARG A 111 13.56 0.79 -14.13
N GLY A 112 13.54 -0.12 -15.11
CA GLY A 112 13.57 -1.57 -14.84
C GLY A 112 14.97 -2.17 -14.71
N GLN A 113 16.00 -1.55 -15.26
CA GLN A 113 17.40 -2.02 -15.21
C GLN A 113 18.38 -0.85 -15.08
N LEU A 114 19.65 -1.18 -14.84
CA LEU A 114 20.80 -0.31 -14.50
C LEU A 114 21.16 0.76 -15.53
N SER A 115 20.28 1.13 -16.43
CA SER A 115 20.56 2.11 -17.47
C SER A 115 20.13 3.54 -17.05
N LYS A 116 20.14 4.39 -18.00
CA LYS A 116 19.88 5.83 -17.91
C LYS A 116 18.59 6.15 -17.18
N THR A 117 18.53 7.32 -16.54
CA THR A 117 17.30 7.92 -16.03
C THR A 117 16.23 7.96 -17.10
N ILE A 118 14.98 7.91 -16.67
CA ILE A 118 13.80 7.99 -17.54
C ILE A 118 13.15 9.35 -17.44
N ASP A 119 12.51 9.79 -18.53
CA ASP A 119 11.69 11.00 -18.54
C ASP A 119 10.22 10.58 -18.28
N LEU A 120 9.65 11.12 -17.20
CA LEU A 120 8.32 10.83 -16.72
C LEU A 120 7.46 12.10 -16.84
N HIS A 121 6.40 12.03 -17.63
CA HIS A 121 5.44 13.11 -17.80
C HIS A 121 4.26 12.86 -16.88
N LEU A 122 4.02 13.78 -15.97
CA LEU A 122 2.92 13.73 -15.00
C LEU A 122 1.78 14.62 -15.46
N THR A 123 0.56 14.07 -15.50
CA THR A 123 -0.68 14.82 -15.70
C THR A 123 -1.55 14.77 -14.47
N LEU A 124 -2.34 15.80 -14.25
CA LEU A 124 -3.39 15.92 -13.24
C LEU A 124 -4.69 16.27 -13.95
N ASP A 125 -5.70 15.45 -13.79
CA ASP A 125 -7.05 15.64 -14.36
C ASP A 125 -7.02 15.95 -15.89
N GLY A 126 -6.05 15.33 -16.59
CA GLY A 126 -5.86 15.46 -18.04
C GLY A 126 -4.83 16.52 -18.46
N ASP A 127 -4.46 17.45 -17.58
CA ASP A 127 -3.48 18.50 -17.88
C ASP A 127 -2.05 18.08 -17.51
N GLU A 128 -1.07 18.26 -18.40
CA GLU A 128 0.34 18.02 -18.09
C GLU A 128 0.83 19.09 -17.10
N ILE A 129 1.20 18.65 -15.88
CA ILE A 129 1.63 19.55 -14.81
C ILE A 129 3.14 19.55 -14.59
N SER A 130 3.85 18.48 -14.94
CA SER A 130 5.30 18.39 -14.70
C SER A 130 5.98 17.30 -15.53
N LYS A 131 7.29 17.50 -15.72
CA LYS A 131 8.21 16.52 -16.33
C LYS A 131 9.35 16.23 -15.36
N TYR A 132 9.58 14.96 -15.10
CA TYR A 132 10.64 14.51 -14.22
C TYR A 132 11.66 13.70 -15.00
N ARG A 133 12.94 14.02 -14.81
CA ARG A 133 14.05 13.11 -15.14
C ARG A 133 14.52 12.50 -13.85
N ALA A 134 14.24 11.21 -13.65
CA ALA A 134 14.41 10.54 -12.36
C ALA A 134 14.63 9.02 -12.55
N ASP A 135 14.91 8.32 -11.46
CA ASP A 135 14.85 6.86 -11.44
C ASP A 135 13.38 6.37 -11.42
N GLY A 136 12.45 7.19 -10.93
CA GLY A 136 11.04 6.87 -10.91
C GLY A 136 10.16 7.94 -10.25
N LEU A 137 8.86 7.72 -10.30
CA LEU A 137 7.84 8.41 -9.49
C LEU A 137 7.11 7.39 -8.62
N LEU A 138 7.01 7.69 -7.34
CA LEU A 138 6.32 6.89 -6.35
C LEU A 138 5.02 7.59 -5.96
N PHE A 139 3.91 6.86 -6.00
CA PHE A 139 2.59 7.33 -5.56
C PHE A 139 2.17 6.51 -4.36
N ALA A 140 1.97 7.16 -3.22
CA ALA A 140 1.64 6.49 -1.96
C ALA A 140 0.29 6.94 -1.40
N THR A 141 -0.37 6.01 -0.71
CA THR A 141 -1.42 6.34 0.25
C THR A 141 -0.81 6.99 1.50
N PRO A 142 -1.60 7.60 2.37
CA PRO A 142 -1.13 8.01 3.69
C PRO A 142 -0.55 6.85 4.51
N THR A 143 -1.12 5.64 4.39
CA THR A 143 -0.57 4.41 5.00
C THR A 143 0.83 4.13 4.47
N GLY A 144 1.05 4.22 3.16
CA GLY A 144 2.33 3.99 2.50
C GLY A 144 3.35 5.10 2.71
N SER A 145 2.96 6.26 3.28
CA SER A 145 3.89 7.36 3.56
C SER A 145 5.02 6.96 4.51
N THR A 146 4.82 5.93 5.33
CA THR A 146 5.83 5.38 6.26
C THR A 146 6.61 4.19 5.68
N ALA A 147 6.31 3.79 4.43
CA ALA A 147 6.97 2.70 3.70
C ALA A 147 8.08 3.25 2.77
N TYR A 148 8.08 2.88 1.50
CA TYR A 148 9.12 3.28 0.55
C TYR A 148 9.15 4.81 0.32
N SER A 149 7.99 5.48 0.37
CA SER A 149 7.92 6.94 0.25
C SER A 149 8.78 7.65 1.32
N LEU A 150 8.80 7.16 2.56
CA LEU A 150 9.65 7.72 3.61
C LEU A 150 11.13 7.60 3.25
N SER A 151 11.57 6.44 2.78
CA SER A 151 12.95 6.20 2.35
C SER A 151 13.34 7.05 1.13
N ALA A 152 12.38 7.40 0.27
CA ALA A 152 12.57 8.30 -0.85
C ALA A 152 12.53 9.80 -0.47
N GLY A 153 12.39 10.13 0.81
CA GLY A 153 12.35 11.51 1.32
C GLY A 153 10.96 12.15 1.32
N GLY A 154 9.91 11.35 1.19
CA GLY A 154 8.52 11.80 1.32
C GLY A 154 8.14 12.16 2.76
N PRO A 155 7.15 13.03 2.97
CA PRO A 155 6.64 13.37 4.28
C PRO A 155 5.84 12.22 4.90
N ILE A 156 5.80 12.19 6.22
CA ILE A 156 4.93 11.29 6.98
C ILE A 156 3.54 11.89 7.05
N LEU A 157 2.53 11.10 6.70
CA LEU A 157 1.14 11.49 6.70
C LEU A 157 0.35 10.73 7.77
N ALA A 158 -0.63 11.38 8.38
CA ALA A 158 -1.59 10.70 9.23
C ALA A 158 -2.42 9.71 8.40
N PRO A 159 -2.53 8.45 8.83
CA PRO A 159 -3.12 7.39 7.99
C PRO A 159 -4.58 7.61 7.57
N LYS A 160 -5.31 8.46 8.31
CA LYS A 160 -6.72 8.82 8.03
C LYS A 160 -6.88 9.94 7.00
N MET A 161 -5.80 10.52 6.50
CA MET A 161 -5.90 11.53 5.45
C MET A 161 -6.42 10.92 4.14
N GLU A 162 -7.13 11.73 3.35
CA GLU A 162 -7.58 11.36 2.02
C GLU A 162 -6.80 12.16 0.97
N CYS A 163 -5.60 11.69 0.64
CA CYS A 163 -4.73 12.32 -0.35
C CYS A 163 -3.83 11.28 -1.02
N ILE A 164 -3.30 11.64 -2.19
CA ILE A 164 -2.29 10.87 -2.90
C ILE A 164 -0.96 11.60 -2.74
N LEU A 165 0.02 10.94 -2.18
CA LEU A 165 1.38 11.46 -2.05
C LEU A 165 2.22 11.01 -3.24
N MET A 166 2.75 11.95 -4.01
CA MET A 166 3.75 11.67 -5.04
C MET A 166 5.14 12.07 -4.56
N THR A 167 6.09 11.14 -4.65
CA THR A 167 7.50 11.35 -4.28
C THR A 167 8.40 10.97 -5.44
N PRO A 168 9.20 11.90 -5.99
CA PRO A 168 10.20 11.57 -7.01
C PRO A 168 11.32 10.72 -6.41
N VAL A 169 11.74 9.68 -7.14
CA VAL A 169 12.84 8.80 -6.73
C VAL A 169 14.11 9.21 -7.45
N CYS A 170 15.14 9.64 -6.71
CA CYS A 170 16.43 10.12 -7.24
C CYS A 170 16.30 11.07 -8.44
N PRO A 171 15.54 12.18 -8.33
CA PRO A 171 15.36 13.11 -9.44
C PRO A 171 16.64 13.88 -9.73
N HIS A 172 16.89 14.17 -11.02
CA HIS A 172 18.04 14.97 -11.45
C HIS A 172 17.83 16.48 -11.26
N SER A 173 16.65 16.90 -10.82
CA SER A 173 16.35 18.29 -10.52
C SER A 173 16.57 18.60 -9.04
N LEU A 174 17.30 19.66 -8.73
CA LEU A 174 17.56 20.15 -7.37
C LEU A 174 16.29 20.67 -6.67
N PHE A 175 15.25 20.99 -7.42
CA PHE A 175 13.99 21.55 -6.89
C PHE A 175 12.83 20.55 -6.84
N SER A 176 13.08 19.28 -7.17
CA SER A 176 12.05 18.24 -7.04
C SER A 176 11.70 18.02 -5.56
N ARG A 177 10.42 18.03 -5.28
CA ARG A 177 9.85 17.80 -3.95
C ARG A 177 8.70 16.83 -4.05
N SER A 178 8.38 16.16 -2.96
CA SER A 178 7.13 15.42 -2.82
C SER A 178 5.95 16.38 -2.87
N VAL A 179 4.88 15.94 -3.51
CA VAL A 179 3.65 16.73 -3.68
C VAL A 179 2.47 15.92 -3.19
N LEU A 180 1.58 16.58 -2.44
CA LEU A 180 0.30 16.00 -2.04
C LEU A 180 -0.78 16.47 -3.00
N PHE A 181 -1.54 15.50 -3.51
CA PHE A 181 -2.73 15.74 -4.32
C PHE A 181 -3.98 15.38 -3.52
N SER A 182 -5.11 16.00 -3.87
CA SER A 182 -6.40 15.61 -3.33
C SER A 182 -6.66 14.12 -3.57
N GLY A 183 -7.37 13.46 -2.66
CA GLY A 183 -7.84 12.08 -2.90
C GLY A 183 -8.75 11.96 -4.13
N GLU A 184 -9.41 13.05 -4.55
CA GLU A 184 -10.28 13.06 -5.74
C GLU A 184 -9.52 13.28 -7.06
N SER A 185 -8.20 13.52 -7.01
CA SER A 185 -7.38 13.77 -8.20
C SER A 185 -7.16 12.49 -9.01
N GLU A 186 -7.18 12.63 -10.33
CA GLU A 186 -6.67 11.63 -11.26
C GLU A 186 -5.26 12.01 -11.70
N LEU A 187 -4.30 11.19 -11.33
CA LEU A 187 -2.92 11.35 -11.77
C LEU A 187 -2.61 10.37 -12.89
N SER A 188 -1.88 10.78 -13.92
CA SER A 188 -1.36 9.81 -14.87
C SER A 188 0.09 10.06 -15.22
N VAL A 189 0.81 8.97 -15.48
CA VAL A 189 2.22 8.98 -15.87
C VAL A 189 2.36 8.39 -17.25
N HIS A 190 3.00 9.15 -18.13
CA HIS A 190 3.48 8.69 -19.42
C HIS A 190 5.01 8.65 -19.40
N VAL A 191 5.59 7.52 -19.78
CA VAL A 191 7.03 7.30 -19.71
C VAL A 191 7.66 7.49 -21.08
N LYS A 192 8.64 8.39 -21.19
CA LYS A 192 9.49 8.49 -22.36
C LYS A 192 10.79 7.75 -22.09
N ILE A 193 10.91 6.58 -22.69
CA ILE A 193 12.09 5.73 -22.58
C ILE A 193 12.68 5.47 -23.99
N PRO A 194 14.00 5.40 -24.14
CA PRO A 194 14.62 4.84 -25.35
C PRO A 194 14.16 3.40 -25.56
N GLU A 195 14.11 2.95 -26.80
CA GLU A 195 13.67 1.57 -27.17
C GLU A 195 14.43 0.46 -26.42
N GLU A 196 15.66 0.72 -26.02
CA GLU A 196 16.52 -0.21 -25.28
C GLU A 196 16.27 -0.24 -23.77
N CYS A 197 15.41 0.65 -23.24
CA CYS A 197 15.15 0.78 -21.82
C CYS A 197 13.81 0.14 -21.48
N CYS A 198 13.72 -0.46 -20.29
CA CYS A 198 12.48 -0.94 -19.73
C CYS A 198 12.06 -0.10 -18.53
N CYS A 199 10.77 0.10 -18.39
CA CYS A 199 10.14 0.68 -17.22
C CYS A 199 9.25 -0.37 -16.55
N VAL A 200 9.15 -0.29 -15.23
CA VAL A 200 8.37 -1.24 -14.44
C VAL A 200 7.49 -0.45 -13.48
N LEU A 201 6.22 -0.82 -13.43
CA LEU A 201 5.32 -0.45 -12.35
C LEU A 201 5.40 -1.53 -11.28
N THR A 202 5.73 -1.13 -10.06
CA THR A 202 5.73 -2.01 -8.88
C THR A 202 4.58 -1.60 -7.94
N ILE A 203 3.78 -2.55 -7.49
CA ILE A 203 2.66 -2.34 -6.56
C ILE A 203 3.02 -2.97 -5.21
N ASP A 204 3.06 -2.18 -4.15
CA ASP A 204 3.36 -2.59 -2.76
C ASP A 204 4.64 -3.45 -2.63
N GLY A 205 5.62 -3.28 -3.53
CA GLY A 205 6.83 -4.09 -3.57
C GLY A 205 6.64 -5.55 -4.00
N GLU A 206 5.41 -6.01 -4.27
CA GLU A 206 5.10 -7.42 -4.56
C GLU A 206 4.91 -7.69 -6.07
N LYS A 207 4.13 -6.85 -6.73
CA LYS A 207 3.71 -7.05 -8.12
C LYS A 207 4.51 -6.16 -9.07
N ASN A 208 5.17 -6.75 -10.06
CA ASN A 208 5.89 -6.05 -11.11
C ASN A 208 5.13 -6.17 -12.43
N VAL A 209 4.91 -5.03 -13.09
CA VAL A 209 4.21 -4.93 -14.37
C VAL A 209 5.09 -4.16 -15.35
N PRO A 210 5.50 -4.74 -16.50
CA PRO A 210 6.22 -4.00 -17.53
C PRO A 210 5.37 -2.85 -18.09
N VAL A 211 5.99 -1.68 -18.22
CA VAL A 211 5.38 -0.47 -18.80
C VAL A 211 6.21 -0.06 -20.02
N LEU A 212 5.53 0.09 -21.15
CA LEU A 212 6.12 0.51 -22.43
C LEU A 212 5.94 2.03 -22.61
N ALA A 213 6.65 2.60 -23.56
CA ALA A 213 6.51 4.02 -23.92
C ALA A 213 5.11 4.38 -24.47
N THR A 214 4.38 3.40 -24.99
CA THR A 214 3.00 3.55 -25.46
C THR A 214 1.97 3.46 -24.34
N ASP A 215 2.36 2.91 -23.19
CA ASP A 215 1.45 2.68 -22.08
C ASP A 215 1.25 3.97 -21.25
N ARG A 216 0.12 4.04 -20.57
CA ARG A 216 -0.18 5.08 -19.59
C ARG A 216 -0.55 4.44 -18.25
N VAL A 217 0.07 4.90 -17.18
CA VAL A 217 -0.25 4.48 -15.81
C VAL A 217 -1.12 5.55 -15.18
N VAL A 218 -2.33 5.20 -14.78
CA VAL A 218 -3.28 6.11 -14.12
C VAL A 218 -3.43 5.72 -12.67
N ILE A 219 -3.37 6.70 -11.78
CA ILE A 219 -3.43 6.51 -10.34
C ILE A 219 -4.58 7.34 -9.78
N ARG A 220 -5.51 6.69 -9.07
CA ARG A 220 -6.67 7.30 -8.41
C ARG A 220 -6.84 6.74 -7.00
N LYS A 221 -7.59 7.42 -6.15
CA LYS A 221 -8.14 6.82 -4.95
C LYS A 221 -9.12 5.71 -5.38
N SER A 222 -9.00 4.53 -4.80
CA SER A 222 -9.92 3.43 -5.01
C SER A 222 -11.26 3.69 -4.31
N ASP A 223 -12.37 3.22 -4.88
CA ASP A 223 -13.67 3.16 -4.21
C ASP A 223 -13.67 2.14 -3.05
N LEU A 224 -12.76 1.16 -3.12
CA LEU A 224 -12.57 0.20 -2.05
C LEU A 224 -11.78 0.83 -0.90
N LYS A 225 -12.15 0.47 0.32
CA LYS A 225 -11.45 0.90 1.54
C LYS A 225 -10.93 -0.31 2.30
N LEU A 226 -9.79 -0.16 2.93
CA LEU A 226 -9.32 -1.12 3.91
C LEU A 226 -9.94 -0.78 5.28
N LYS A 227 -10.64 -1.74 5.87
CA LYS A 227 -11.25 -1.63 7.20
C LYS A 227 -10.37 -2.37 8.22
N LEU A 228 -9.63 -1.62 9.04
CA LEU A 228 -8.82 -2.17 10.12
C LEU A 228 -9.63 -2.20 11.40
N ALA A 229 -9.74 -3.38 12.02
CA ALA A 229 -10.23 -3.50 13.39
C ALA A 229 -9.09 -3.17 14.37
N LEU A 230 -9.36 -2.31 15.33
CA LEU A 230 -8.40 -1.82 16.32
C LEU A 230 -8.93 -2.11 17.72
N LEU A 231 -8.17 -2.86 18.49
CA LEU A 231 -8.41 -3.14 19.92
C LEU A 231 -7.81 -2.04 20.81
N HIS A 232 -6.79 -1.34 20.29
CA HIS A 232 -6.10 -0.28 20.99
C HIS A 232 -6.37 1.08 20.32
N ASN A 233 -6.64 2.08 21.14
CA ASN A 233 -6.71 3.47 20.68
C ASN A 233 -5.29 4.08 20.72
N ARG A 234 -4.37 3.51 19.91
CA ARG A 234 -2.97 3.96 19.87
C ARG A 234 -2.89 5.29 19.10
N ASN A 235 -2.24 6.28 19.70
CA ASN A 235 -1.97 7.53 19.00
C ASN A 235 -0.86 7.31 17.97
N PHE A 236 -1.17 7.53 16.68
CA PHE A 236 -0.23 7.37 15.57
C PHE A 236 1.11 8.09 15.79
N TYR A 237 1.07 9.31 16.29
CA TYR A 237 2.30 10.10 16.48
C TYR A 237 3.17 9.59 17.64
N LYS A 238 2.57 8.98 18.68
CA LYS A 238 3.33 8.30 19.74
C LYS A 238 4.03 7.07 19.15
N LEU A 239 3.31 6.23 18.44
CA LEU A 239 3.85 5.05 17.76
C LEU A 239 4.96 5.43 16.77
N LEU A 240 4.77 6.51 16.01
CA LEU A 240 5.77 7.03 15.09
C LEU A 240 7.07 7.41 15.80
N ASN A 241 6.97 8.16 16.92
CA ASN A 241 8.15 8.58 17.69
C ASN A 241 8.91 7.38 18.28
N GLU A 242 8.20 6.36 18.77
CA GLU A 242 8.80 5.13 19.27
C GLU A 242 9.60 4.44 18.16
N LYS A 243 9.02 4.29 16.98
CA LYS A 243 9.65 3.63 15.84
C LYS A 243 10.82 4.38 15.22
N LEU A 244 10.75 5.70 15.15
CA LEU A 244 11.86 6.49 14.64
C LEU A 244 13.07 6.37 15.59
N LYS A 245 12.86 6.34 16.90
CA LYS A 245 13.93 6.11 17.89
C LYS A 245 14.57 4.73 17.77
N GLU A 246 13.79 3.68 17.45
CA GLU A 246 14.31 2.32 17.26
C GLU A 246 15.16 2.16 15.99
N ARG A 247 15.00 3.05 15.00
CA ARG A 247 15.77 3.03 13.74
C ARG A 247 17.10 3.78 13.81
N ASP A 248 17.30 4.60 14.84
CA ASP A 248 18.52 5.38 15.05
C ASP A 248 19.66 4.57 15.71
N PHE A 249 19.46 3.24 15.90
CA PHE A 249 20.48 2.33 16.48
C PHE A 249 20.69 1.06 15.64
#